data_383f441ee24e9926fd0e4a7accf24f89
#
_entry.id   383f441ee24e9926fd0e4a7accf24f89
#
_cell.length_a   1.000
_cell.length_b   1.000
_cell.length_c   1.000
_cell.angle_alpha   90.00
_cell.angle_beta   90.00
_cell.angle_gamma   90.00
#
_symmetry.space_group_name_H-M   'P 1'
#
loop_
_entity.id
_entity.type
_entity.pdbx_description
1 polymer ?
#
loop_
_entity_poly.entity_id
_entity_poly.type
_entity_poly.pdbx_seq_one_letter_code
_entity_poly.pdbx_strand_id
1 'polypeptide(L)'
;MCFDDPRPEMGDGNREWAAEKGNITIMAQNDIGIDLGTTTIIIAQEGQGVVLNQPSVVAVDTRKNCVLEAGDKALAMVGRPPNYISAIFPLKDGVISDHTMTRELICRFVNQVYSSHMVKPRVAVCVPA
;
A
#
# COMPACT_ATOMS: atom_id res chain seq x y z
N MET A 1 12.59 5.38 16.33
CA MET A 1 11.51 4.58 16.86
C MET A 1 10.81 3.93 15.70
N CYS A 2 11.05 2.67 15.45
CA CYS A 2 10.26 1.92 14.46
C CYS A 2 8.87 1.79 15.04
N PHE A 3 7.85 2.09 14.23
CA PHE A 3 6.46 2.08 14.63
C PHE A 3 6.09 0.75 15.30
N ASP A 4 5.72 0.80 16.57
CA ASP A 4 4.87 -0.20 17.20
C ASP A 4 3.50 -0.09 16.54
N ASP A 5 3.14 -1.05 15.73
CA ASP A 5 1.84 -1.18 15.08
C ASP A 5 0.84 -1.72 16.11
N PRO A 6 -0.10 -0.93 16.61
CA PRO A 6 -1.22 -1.48 17.34
C PRO A 6 -2.15 -2.13 16.31
N ARG A 7 -1.97 -3.44 16.10
CA ARG A 7 -2.88 -4.24 15.28
C ARG A 7 -4.30 -4.05 15.79
N PRO A 8 -5.24 -3.57 14.98
CA PRO A 8 -6.64 -3.70 15.33
C PRO A 8 -6.98 -5.18 15.31
N GLU A 9 -7.41 -5.70 16.44
CA GLU A 9 -7.97 -7.03 16.57
C GLU A 9 -9.05 -7.22 15.51
N MET A 10 -8.92 -8.27 14.70
CA MET A 10 -9.97 -8.69 13.78
C MET A 10 -11.16 -9.18 14.60
N GLY A 11 -12.13 -8.29 14.77
CA GLY A 11 -13.45 -8.66 15.26
C GLY A 11 -14.10 -9.59 14.24
N ASP A 12 -14.35 -10.80 14.67
CA ASP A 12 -15.18 -11.82 14.04
C ASP A 12 -16.60 -11.24 13.84
N GLY A 13 -16.90 -10.81 12.63
CA GLY A 13 -18.15 -10.11 12.31
C GLY A 13 -18.73 -10.62 10.99
N ASN A 14 -19.35 -11.78 11.10
CA ASN A 14 -20.35 -12.26 10.14
C ASN A 14 -21.42 -11.19 9.96
N ARG A 15 -21.36 -10.37 8.92
CA ARG A 15 -22.43 -9.40 8.59
C ARG A 15 -23.12 -9.83 7.31
N GLU A 16 -24.29 -10.37 7.51
CA GLU A 16 -25.30 -10.59 6.49
C GLU A 16 -25.53 -9.32 5.66
N TRP A 17 -25.51 -9.48 4.34
CA TRP A 17 -25.87 -8.44 3.39
C TRP A 17 -27.39 -8.33 3.30
N ALA A 18 -27.99 -7.49 4.12
CA ALA A 18 -29.36 -7.10 3.95
C ALA A 18 -29.45 -6.04 2.85
N ALA A 19 -30.01 -6.42 1.72
CA ALA A 19 -30.39 -5.50 0.66
C ALA A 19 -31.63 -4.72 1.09
N GLU A 20 -31.48 -3.53 1.65
CA GLU A 20 -32.56 -2.57 1.77
C GLU A 20 -32.51 -1.56 0.62
N LYS A 21 -33.55 -1.62 -0.22
CA LYS A 21 -33.88 -0.59 -1.22
C LYS A 21 -34.34 0.66 -0.47
N GLY A 22 -33.50 1.65 -0.35
CA GLY A 22 -33.85 2.97 0.17
C GLY A 22 -32.77 3.97 -0.18
N ASN A 23 -33.12 5.00 -0.91
CA ASN A 23 -32.38 6.22 -1.28
C ASN A 23 -30.87 6.14 -0.98
N ILE A 24 -30.11 5.61 -1.91
CA ILE A 24 -28.66 5.66 -1.88
C ILE A 24 -28.28 7.10 -2.21
N THR A 25 -28.06 7.91 -1.20
CA THR A 25 -27.13 9.02 -1.33
C THR A 25 -25.82 8.39 -1.73
N ILE A 26 -25.42 8.56 -2.98
CA ILE A 26 -24.13 8.13 -3.48
C ILE A 26 -23.09 8.98 -2.75
N MET A 27 -22.71 8.52 -1.56
CA MET A 27 -21.47 8.97 -0.94
C MET A 27 -20.39 8.51 -1.90
N ALA A 28 -19.58 9.45 -2.37
CA ALA A 28 -18.47 9.20 -3.27
C ALA A 28 -17.69 7.98 -2.76
N GLN A 29 -17.88 6.84 -3.42
CA GLN A 29 -17.15 5.62 -3.12
C GLN A 29 -15.75 5.86 -3.68
N ASN A 30 -14.81 6.16 -2.81
CA ASN A 30 -13.41 6.30 -3.19
C ASN A 30 -12.81 4.91 -3.38
N ASP A 31 -13.26 4.19 -4.39
CA ASP A 31 -12.72 2.90 -4.75
C ASP A 31 -11.32 3.05 -5.29
N ILE A 32 -10.41 2.24 -4.81
CA ILE A 32 -9.00 2.25 -5.16
C ILE A 32 -8.66 0.94 -5.86
N GLY A 33 -8.11 1.04 -7.06
CA GLY A 33 -7.50 -0.08 -7.78
C GLY A 33 -5.98 -0.01 -7.63
N ILE A 34 -5.36 -1.11 -7.26
CA ILE A 34 -3.90 -1.23 -7.15
C ILE A 34 -3.42 -2.27 -8.16
N ASP A 35 -2.55 -1.86 -9.07
CA ASP A 35 -1.77 -2.77 -9.90
C ASP A 35 -0.42 -3.00 -9.24
N LEU A 36 -0.21 -4.22 -8.74
CA LEU A 36 0.98 -4.60 -7.98
C LEU A 36 2.04 -5.20 -8.92
N GLY A 37 2.74 -4.34 -9.62
CA GLY A 37 3.78 -4.74 -10.58
C GLY A 37 5.15 -4.98 -9.94
N THR A 38 5.98 -5.78 -10.62
CA THR A 38 7.36 -6.09 -10.19
C THR A 38 8.24 -4.85 -10.16
N THR A 39 8.07 -3.95 -11.10
CA THR A 39 8.90 -2.74 -11.26
C THR A 39 8.22 -1.51 -10.67
N THR A 40 6.92 -1.38 -10.88
CA THR A 40 6.12 -0.22 -10.48
C THR A 40 4.79 -0.65 -9.88
N ILE A 41 4.33 0.14 -8.91
CA ILE A 41 2.96 0.05 -8.37
C ILE A 41 2.19 1.23 -8.90
N ILE A 42 1.01 0.96 -9.45
CA ILE A 42 0.09 1.98 -9.92
C ILE A 42 -1.16 1.94 -9.06
N ILE A 43 -1.59 3.09 -8.58
CA ILE A 43 -2.86 3.24 -7.87
C ILE A 43 -3.75 4.15 -8.69
N ALA A 44 -4.95 3.66 -8.97
CA ALA A 44 -6.02 4.42 -9.58
C ALA A 44 -7.17 4.61 -8.59
N GLN A 45 -7.78 5.77 -8.62
CA GLN A 45 -8.95 6.10 -7.81
C GLN A 45 -10.14 6.39 -8.71
N GLU A 46 -11.31 5.89 -8.33
CA GLU A 46 -12.53 6.12 -9.08
C GLU A 46 -12.79 7.63 -9.27
N GLY A 47 -13.06 8.03 -10.51
CA GLY A 47 -13.31 9.42 -10.89
C GLY A 47 -12.08 10.31 -11.02
N GLN A 48 -10.89 9.85 -10.59
CA GLN A 48 -9.64 10.62 -10.70
C GLN A 48 -8.60 9.99 -11.65
N GLY A 49 -8.77 8.69 -11.97
CA GLY A 49 -7.78 7.95 -12.76
C GLY A 49 -6.54 7.58 -11.94
N VAL A 50 -5.37 7.54 -12.58
CA VAL A 50 -4.11 7.19 -11.92
C VAL A 50 -3.69 8.33 -11.00
N VAL A 51 -3.62 8.04 -9.71
CA VAL A 51 -3.24 9.01 -8.65
C VAL A 51 -1.85 8.76 -8.08
N LEU A 52 -1.29 7.56 -8.31
CA LEU A 52 0.05 7.21 -7.89
C LEU A 52 0.68 6.24 -8.91
N ASN A 53 1.94 6.50 -9.26
CA ASN A 53 2.78 5.60 -10.04
C ASN A 53 4.19 5.68 -9.47
N GLN A 54 4.62 4.63 -8.76
CA GLN A 54 5.85 4.64 -7.98
C GLN A 54 6.62 3.32 -8.15
N PRO A 55 7.96 3.33 -8.04
CA PRO A 55 8.75 2.11 -8.06
C PRO A 55 8.38 1.15 -6.92
N SER A 56 8.40 -0.15 -7.21
CA SER A 56 8.14 -1.22 -6.23
C SER A 56 9.39 -1.49 -5.38
N VAL A 57 9.80 -0.51 -4.60
CA VAL A 57 11.01 -0.57 -3.76
C VAL A 57 10.78 0.07 -2.41
N VAL A 58 11.40 -0.49 -1.38
CA VAL A 58 11.46 0.07 -0.02
C VAL A 58 12.92 0.24 0.41
N ALA A 59 13.21 1.33 1.12
CA ALA A 59 14.49 1.55 1.78
C ALA A 59 14.37 1.15 3.26
N VAL A 60 15.29 0.30 3.71
CA VAL A 60 15.28 -0.28 5.05
C VAL A 60 16.57 0.10 5.78
N ASP A 61 16.47 0.55 7.02
CA ASP A 61 17.62 0.63 7.93
C ASP A 61 17.93 -0.78 8.45
N THR A 62 19.04 -1.35 8.00
CA THR A 62 19.44 -2.72 8.34
C THR A 62 19.83 -2.92 9.79
N ARG A 63 20.18 -1.85 10.51
CA ARG A 63 20.51 -1.92 11.94
C ARG A 63 19.28 -1.96 12.83
N LYS A 64 18.23 -1.25 12.41
CA LYS A 64 16.97 -1.15 13.15
C LYS A 64 15.88 -2.07 12.59
N ASN A 65 16.13 -2.66 11.42
CA ASN A 65 15.19 -3.48 10.67
C ASN A 65 13.83 -2.78 10.47
N CYS A 66 13.87 -1.51 10.07
CA CYS A 66 12.67 -0.73 9.82
C CYS A 66 12.68 -0.07 8.45
N VAL A 67 11.49 0.05 7.85
CA VAL A 67 11.29 0.73 6.58
C VAL A 67 11.37 2.24 6.80
N LEU A 68 12.27 2.89 6.07
CA LEU A 68 12.46 4.33 6.09
C LEU A 68 11.55 5.02 5.08
N GLU A 69 11.66 4.61 3.82
CA GLU A 69 10.95 5.21 2.70
C GLU A 69 10.50 4.16 1.69
N ALA A 70 9.62 4.55 0.78
CA ALA A 70 9.11 3.72 -0.30
C ALA A 70 9.10 4.50 -1.62
N GLY A 71 9.07 3.77 -2.75
CA GLY A 71 8.98 4.36 -4.08
C GLY A 71 10.20 5.19 -4.48
N ASP A 72 9.98 6.32 -5.15
CA ASP A 72 11.05 7.19 -5.64
C ASP A 72 11.99 7.66 -4.54
N LYS A 73 11.46 7.94 -3.36
CA LYS A 73 12.29 8.35 -2.20
C LYS A 73 13.22 7.23 -1.75
N ALA A 74 12.73 5.99 -1.73
CA ALA A 74 13.54 4.83 -1.43
C ALA A 74 14.63 4.63 -2.49
N LEU A 75 14.27 4.74 -3.76
CA LEU A 75 15.20 4.60 -4.88
C LEU A 75 16.31 5.65 -4.82
N ALA A 76 15.98 6.88 -4.44
CA ALA A 76 16.96 7.96 -4.27
C ALA A 76 17.96 7.73 -3.12
N MET A 77 17.65 6.84 -2.18
CA MET A 77 18.55 6.46 -1.08
C MET A 77 19.53 5.35 -1.45
N VAL A 78 19.29 4.65 -2.55
CA VAL A 78 20.14 3.52 -3.00
C VAL A 78 21.52 4.02 -3.35
N GLY A 79 22.54 3.34 -2.84
CA GLY A 79 23.94 3.64 -3.15
C GLY A 79 24.49 4.93 -2.55
N ARG A 80 23.73 5.59 -1.66
CA ARG A 80 24.19 6.78 -0.92
C ARG A 80 24.56 6.41 0.52
N PRO A 81 25.58 7.07 1.09
CA PRO A 81 25.82 6.95 2.55
C PRO A 81 24.57 7.39 3.33
N PRO A 82 24.29 6.74 4.46
CA PRO A 82 25.10 5.77 5.18
C PRO A 82 24.88 4.33 4.70
N ASN A 83 25.92 3.50 4.80
CA ASN A 83 25.96 2.11 4.29
C ASN A 83 24.98 1.11 4.97
N TYR A 84 24.22 1.58 5.95
CA TYR A 84 23.21 0.76 6.62
C TYR A 84 21.80 0.86 6.01
N ILE A 85 21.66 1.60 4.92
CA ILE A 85 20.41 1.68 4.17
C ILE A 85 20.49 0.69 3.01
N SER A 86 19.54 -0.24 2.98
CA SER A 86 19.39 -1.22 1.89
C SER A 86 18.08 -1.02 1.15
N ALA A 87 18.12 -1.17 -0.17
CA ALA A 87 16.91 -1.23 -0.98
C ALA A 87 16.44 -2.67 -1.11
N ILE A 88 15.17 -2.88 -0.84
CA ILE A 88 14.50 -4.17 -1.00
C ILE A 88 13.43 -4.02 -2.08
N PHE A 89 13.47 -4.91 -3.07
CA PHE A 89 12.47 -5.06 -4.12
C PHE A 89 11.59 -6.27 -3.73
N PRO A 90 10.42 -6.03 -3.13
CA PRO A 90 9.63 -7.10 -2.53
C PRO A 90 8.88 -7.98 -3.54
N LEU A 91 8.87 -7.57 -4.82
CA LEU A 91 8.29 -8.34 -5.92
C LEU A 91 9.38 -8.67 -6.94
N LYS A 92 9.41 -9.93 -7.38
CA LYS A 92 10.33 -10.43 -8.42
C LYS A 92 9.57 -11.31 -9.39
N ASP A 93 9.74 -11.06 -10.68
CA ASP A 93 9.16 -11.87 -11.75
C ASP A 93 7.64 -12.14 -11.57
N GLY A 94 6.91 -11.12 -11.14
CA GLY A 94 5.48 -11.23 -10.89
C GLY A 94 5.10 -11.93 -9.59
N VAL A 95 6.05 -12.29 -8.74
CA VAL A 95 5.79 -13.00 -7.47
C VAL A 95 6.17 -12.13 -6.27
N ILE A 96 5.37 -12.19 -5.22
CA ILE A 96 5.70 -11.59 -3.93
C ILE A 96 6.81 -12.41 -3.29
N SER A 97 8.02 -11.85 -3.23
CA SER A 97 9.18 -12.48 -2.60
C SER A 97 9.32 -12.13 -1.12
N ASP A 98 8.76 -11.02 -0.70
CA ASP A 98 8.74 -10.57 0.69
C ASP A 98 7.36 -10.00 1.04
N HIS A 99 6.57 -10.76 1.78
CA HIS A 99 5.21 -10.38 2.16
C HIS A 99 5.18 -9.18 3.11
N THR A 100 6.13 -9.09 4.03
CA THR A 100 6.19 -8.01 5.01
C THR A 100 6.50 -6.68 4.34
N MET A 101 7.49 -6.66 3.47
CA MET A 101 7.88 -5.46 2.75
C MET A 101 6.83 -5.06 1.70
N THR A 102 6.17 -6.03 1.06
CA THR A 102 5.04 -5.75 0.15
C THR A 102 3.88 -5.10 0.88
N ARG A 103 3.53 -5.60 2.06
CA ARG A 103 2.47 -5.02 2.90
C ARG A 103 2.81 -3.58 3.28
N GLU A 104 4.04 -3.34 3.76
CA GLU A 104 4.50 -1.99 4.12
C GLU A 104 4.43 -1.03 2.93
N LEU A 105 4.86 -1.49 1.76
CA LEU A 105 4.83 -0.72 0.52
C LEU A 105 3.40 -0.31 0.16
N ILE A 106 2.47 -1.27 0.15
CA ILE A 106 1.05 -1.02 -0.15
C ILE A 106 0.45 -0.06 0.89
N CYS A 107 0.65 -0.30 2.18
CA CYS A 107 0.11 0.55 3.24
C CYS A 107 0.58 2.00 3.11
N ARG A 108 1.87 2.22 2.84
CA ARG A 108 2.42 3.56 2.65
C ARG A 108 1.80 4.28 1.45
N PHE A 109 1.66 3.59 0.33
CA PHE A 109 1.10 4.18 -0.89
C PHE A 109 -0.41 4.44 -0.76
N VAL A 110 -1.16 3.52 -0.16
CA VAL A 110 -2.58 3.75 0.13
C VAL A 110 -2.76 4.94 1.06
N ASN A 111 -1.97 5.04 2.12
CA ASN A 111 -2.03 6.18 3.05
C ASN A 111 -1.62 7.51 2.39
N GLN A 112 -0.73 7.47 1.40
CA GLN A 112 -0.36 8.67 0.63
C GLN A 112 -1.50 9.17 -0.25
N VAL A 113 -2.23 8.25 -0.86
CA VAL A 113 -3.36 8.57 -1.76
C VAL A 113 -4.62 8.91 -0.95
N TYR A 114 -4.82 8.21 0.15
CA TYR A 114 -6.03 8.28 0.94
C TYR A 114 -5.79 8.93 2.30
N SER A 115 -6.12 10.20 2.41
CA SER A 115 -5.92 11.00 3.62
C SER A 115 -7.16 11.11 4.52
N SER A 116 -8.32 10.56 4.10
CA SER A 116 -9.55 10.64 4.90
C SER A 116 -9.66 9.47 5.88
N HIS A 117 -9.78 9.78 7.17
CA HIS A 117 -9.96 8.79 8.22
C HIS A 117 -11.42 8.38 8.48
N MET A 118 -12.38 9.04 7.81
CA MET A 118 -13.81 8.87 8.13
C MET A 118 -14.50 7.75 7.35
N VAL A 119 -14.03 7.43 6.14
CA VAL A 119 -14.62 6.39 5.30
C VAL A 119 -13.51 5.50 4.77
N LYS A 120 -13.59 4.19 5.02
CA LYS A 120 -12.60 3.25 4.47
C LYS A 120 -12.87 3.01 2.98
N PRO A 121 -11.87 3.13 2.09
CA PRO A 121 -12.04 2.83 0.69
C PRO A 121 -12.20 1.32 0.48
N ARG A 122 -12.90 0.93 -0.58
CA ARG A 122 -12.79 -0.44 -1.10
C ARG A 122 -11.52 -0.51 -1.94
N VAL A 123 -10.75 -1.55 -1.74
CA VAL A 123 -9.47 -1.72 -2.44
C VAL A 123 -9.50 -3.01 -3.24
N ALA A 124 -9.31 -2.90 -4.56
CA ALA A 124 -9.08 -4.02 -5.45
C ALA A 124 -7.58 -4.09 -5.78
N VAL A 125 -6.98 -5.25 -5.64
CA VAL A 125 -5.56 -5.46 -5.94
C VAL A 125 -5.43 -6.45 -7.09
N CYS A 126 -4.76 -6.04 -8.17
CA CYS A 126 -4.29 -6.93 -9.23
C CYS A 126 -2.90 -7.43 -8.87
N VAL A 127 -2.74 -8.74 -8.84
CA VAL A 127 -1.45 -9.40 -8.63
C VAL A 127 -1.10 -10.16 -9.92
N PRO A 128 0.13 -10.09 -10.41
CA PRO A 128 0.55 -10.91 -11.55
C PRO A 128 0.34 -12.39 -11.24
N ALA A 129 -0.12 -13.13 -12.21
CA ALA A 129 -0.34 -14.59 -12.12
C ALA A 129 0.95 -15.36 -12.40
#